data_e9d7f1c2377123c9516163fc9abde6bf
#
_entry.id   e9d7f1c2377123c9516163fc9abde6bf
#
_cell.length_a   1.000
_cell.length_b   1.000
_cell.length_c   1.000
_cell.angle_alpha   90.00
_cell.angle_beta   90.00
_cell.angle_gamma   90.00
#
_symmetry.space_group_name_H-M   'P 1'
#
loop_
_entity.id
_entity.type
_entity.pdbx_description
1 polymer ?
#
loop_
_entity_poly.entity_id
_entity_poly.type
_entity_poly.pdbx_seq_one_letter_code
_entity_poly.pdbx_strand_id
1 'polypeptide(L)'
;MYKIGMFSKHGKVTIKTLHHYDEVGLLRPAYIDQETGYRYYTSEQLSQLHEIVALRQIGFSISEILKIIAGSNVDEILKQRKTELESEYQNITNKLFRLN
;
A
#
# COMPACT_ATOMS: atom_id res chain seq x y z
N MET A 1 -10.03 20.27 4.60
CA MET A 1 -8.77 19.49 4.53
C MET A 1 -8.31 19.07 5.91
N TYR A 2 -7.61 17.98 5.98
CA TYR A 2 -7.04 17.44 7.23
C TYR A 2 -5.54 17.67 7.29
N LYS A 3 -5.04 18.17 8.42
CA LYS A 3 -3.61 18.10 8.70
C LYS A 3 -3.19 16.63 8.86
N ILE A 4 -1.92 16.34 8.61
CA ILE A 4 -1.41 14.97 8.60
C ILE A 4 -1.70 14.20 9.90
N GLY A 5 -1.63 14.85 11.06
CA GLY A 5 -1.94 14.21 12.34
C GLY A 5 -3.39 13.75 12.45
N MET A 6 -4.33 14.58 12.01
CA MET A 6 -5.75 14.23 11.99
C MET A 6 -6.02 13.16 10.92
N PHE A 7 -5.41 13.31 9.76
CA PHE A 7 -5.55 12.34 8.66
C PHE A 7 -5.05 10.96 9.08
N SER A 8 -3.93 10.89 9.79
CA SER A 8 -3.39 9.63 10.31
C SER A 8 -4.36 8.96 11.29
N LYS A 9 -5.01 9.73 12.15
CA LYS A 9 -6.00 9.21 13.09
C LYS A 9 -7.21 8.65 12.39
N HIS A 10 -7.78 9.39 11.44
CA HIS A 10 -8.93 8.93 10.66
C HIS A 10 -8.62 7.72 9.79
N GLY A 11 -7.43 7.67 9.22
CA GLY A 11 -6.99 6.55 8.39
C GLY A 11 -6.45 5.36 9.17
N LYS A 12 -6.26 5.50 10.47
CA LYS A 12 -5.70 4.45 11.34
C LYS A 12 -4.32 3.96 10.89
N VAL A 13 -3.51 4.90 10.43
CA VAL A 13 -2.11 4.66 10.08
C VAL A 13 -1.23 5.67 10.80
N THR A 14 0.06 5.38 10.91
CA THR A 14 1.00 6.31 11.55
C THR A 14 1.38 7.44 10.61
N ILE A 15 1.79 8.55 11.17
CA ILE A 15 2.37 9.67 10.40
C ILE A 15 3.59 9.18 9.62
N LYS A 16 4.40 8.32 10.21
CA LYS A 16 5.56 7.70 9.56
C LYS A 16 5.15 6.95 8.29
N THR A 17 4.07 6.20 8.35
CA THR A 17 3.52 5.48 7.19
C THR A 17 3.11 6.47 6.10
N LEU A 18 2.45 7.57 6.46
CA LEU A 18 2.04 8.59 5.50
C LEU A 18 3.25 9.27 4.84
N HIS A 19 4.31 9.53 5.59
CA HIS A 19 5.56 10.04 5.01
C HIS A 19 6.17 9.05 4.02
N HIS A 20 6.15 7.76 4.35
CA HIS A 20 6.63 6.72 3.46
C HIS A 20 5.80 6.65 2.18
N TYR A 21 4.48 6.72 2.29
CA TYR A 21 3.57 6.72 1.13
C TYR A 21 3.80 7.94 0.23
N ASP A 22 4.13 9.08 0.80
CA ASP A 22 4.52 10.26 0.03
C ASP A 22 5.84 10.02 -0.73
N GLU A 23 6.86 9.49 -0.05
CA GLU A 23 8.17 9.20 -0.65
C GLU A 23 8.06 8.25 -1.85
N VAL A 24 7.27 7.20 -1.73
CA VAL A 24 7.11 6.20 -2.80
C VAL A 24 6.07 6.61 -3.85
N GLY A 25 5.40 7.73 -3.67
CA GLY A 25 4.39 8.22 -4.62
C GLY A 25 3.06 7.51 -4.55
N LEU A 26 2.79 6.78 -3.46
CA LEU A 26 1.54 6.05 -3.30
C LEU A 26 0.39 6.98 -2.89
N LEU A 27 0.66 7.91 -1.97
CA LEU A 27 -0.32 8.90 -1.53
C LEU A 27 0.43 10.15 -1.11
N ARG A 28 0.32 11.21 -1.91
CA ARG A 28 0.97 12.48 -1.65
C ARG A 28 -0.02 13.48 -1.09
N PRO A 29 0.40 14.39 -0.18
CA PRO A 29 -0.51 15.41 0.33
C PRO A 29 -1.04 16.28 -0.80
N ALA A 30 -2.31 16.65 -0.71
CA ALA A 30 -2.93 17.54 -1.68
C ALA A 30 -2.35 18.95 -1.63
N TYR A 31 -1.85 19.36 -0.45
CA TYR A 31 -1.31 20.69 -0.25
C TYR A 31 -0.23 20.66 0.82
N ILE A 32 0.84 21.41 0.60
CA ILE A 32 1.88 21.64 1.59
C ILE A 32 1.98 23.15 1.77
N ASP A 33 1.77 23.63 3.02
CA ASP A 33 1.91 25.03 3.33
C ASP A 33 3.38 25.43 3.26
N GLN A 34 3.71 26.41 2.42
CA GLN A 34 5.09 26.80 2.19
C GLN A 34 5.69 27.55 3.38
N GLU A 35 4.88 28.18 4.20
CA GLU A 35 5.38 28.91 5.37
C GLU A 35 5.64 27.99 6.55
N THR A 36 4.72 27.04 6.81
CA THR A 36 4.81 26.15 7.97
C THR A 36 5.39 24.78 7.64
N GLY A 37 5.34 24.37 6.36
CA GLY A 37 5.68 23.02 5.94
C GLY A 37 4.63 21.96 6.28
N TYR A 38 3.48 22.38 6.81
CA TYR A 38 2.41 21.45 7.18
C TYR A 38 1.78 20.81 5.95
N ARG A 39 1.52 19.50 6.06
CA ARG A 39 0.90 18.70 5.00
C ARG A 39 -0.59 18.56 5.27
N TYR A 40 -1.37 18.71 4.19
CA TYR A 40 -2.83 18.65 4.24
C TYR A 40 -3.35 17.64 3.24
N TYR A 41 -4.38 16.91 3.64
CA TYR A 41 -5.02 15.86 2.84
C TYR A 41 -6.51 16.14 2.72
N THR A 42 -7.12 15.69 1.62
CA THR A 42 -8.56 15.86 1.36
C THR A 42 -9.37 14.68 1.88
N SER A 43 -10.69 14.85 1.93
CA SER A 43 -11.60 13.74 2.25
C SER A 43 -11.54 12.63 1.19
N GLU A 44 -11.35 13.00 -0.07
CA GLU A 44 -11.17 12.03 -1.17
C GLU A 44 -9.92 11.18 -0.95
N GLN A 45 -8.85 11.80 -0.47
CA GLN A 45 -7.62 11.10 -0.13
C GLN A 45 -7.81 10.13 1.05
N LEU A 46 -8.72 10.44 1.97
CA LEU A 46 -9.05 9.51 3.04
C LEU A 46 -9.67 8.23 2.49
N SER A 47 -10.54 8.33 1.49
CA SER A 47 -11.09 7.16 0.81
C SER A 47 -10.00 6.37 0.09
N GLN A 48 -9.06 7.06 -0.57
CA GLN A 48 -7.90 6.43 -1.22
C GLN A 48 -7.03 5.69 -0.18
N LEU A 49 -6.80 6.32 0.96
CA LEU A 49 -6.03 5.69 2.05
C LEU A 49 -6.70 4.41 2.55
N HIS A 50 -8.03 4.43 2.71
CA HIS A 50 -8.78 3.25 3.13
C HIS A 50 -8.63 2.10 2.12
N GLU A 51 -8.65 2.38 0.83
CA GLU A 51 -8.41 1.39 -0.22
C GLU A 51 -6.99 0.81 -0.14
N ILE A 52 -5.99 1.68 0.03
CA ILE A 52 -4.60 1.26 0.18
C ILE A 52 -4.43 0.34 1.39
N VAL A 53 -4.98 0.73 2.53
CA VAL A 53 -4.92 -0.07 3.76
C VAL A 53 -5.59 -1.43 3.56
N ALA A 54 -6.76 -1.45 2.92
CA ALA A 54 -7.46 -2.71 2.63
C ALA A 54 -6.63 -3.64 1.76
N LEU A 55 -6.02 -3.12 0.70
CA LEU A 55 -5.15 -3.91 -0.19
C LEU A 55 -3.91 -4.43 0.55
N ARG A 56 -3.32 -3.60 1.42
CA ARG A 56 -2.19 -4.01 2.25
C ARG A 56 -2.58 -5.15 3.21
N GLN A 57 -3.78 -5.08 3.79
CA GLN A 57 -4.27 -6.09 4.74
C GLN A 57 -4.46 -7.45 4.08
N ILE A 58 -4.86 -7.49 2.81
CA ILE A 58 -4.96 -8.75 2.06
C ILE A 58 -3.63 -9.19 1.45
N GLY A 59 -2.56 -8.45 1.72
CA GLY A 59 -1.20 -8.87 1.42
C GLY A 59 -0.57 -8.31 0.15
N PHE A 60 -1.20 -7.34 -0.53
CA PHE A 60 -0.56 -6.67 -1.66
C PHE A 60 0.63 -5.83 -1.20
N SER A 61 1.71 -5.87 -1.95
CA SER A 61 2.87 -5.02 -1.73
C SER A 61 2.58 -3.59 -2.20
N ILE A 62 3.37 -2.63 -1.72
CA ILE A 62 3.29 -1.24 -2.18
C ILE A 62 3.50 -1.16 -3.69
N SER A 63 4.46 -1.93 -4.22
CA SER A 63 4.73 -2.00 -5.66
C SER A 63 3.51 -2.48 -6.45
N GLU A 64 2.83 -3.51 -5.97
CA GLU A 64 1.61 -4.03 -6.60
C GLU A 64 0.48 -3.00 -6.55
N ILE A 65 0.30 -2.32 -5.43
CA ILE A 65 -0.73 -1.28 -5.26
C ILE A 65 -0.47 -0.11 -6.22
N LEU A 66 0.79 0.31 -6.36
CA LEU A 66 1.17 1.36 -7.32
C LEU A 66 0.78 0.98 -8.75
N LYS A 67 0.99 -0.28 -9.13
CA LYS A 67 0.57 -0.79 -10.44
C LYS A 67 -0.94 -0.76 -10.61
N ILE A 68 -1.69 -1.15 -9.58
CA ILE A 68 -3.15 -1.13 -9.60
C ILE A 68 -3.66 0.31 -9.80
N ILE A 69 -3.11 1.26 -9.04
CA ILE A 69 -3.47 2.68 -9.14
C ILE A 69 -3.13 3.24 -10.53
N ALA A 70 -2.01 2.80 -11.11
CA ALA A 70 -1.58 3.22 -12.44
C ALA A 70 -2.43 2.61 -13.57
N GLY A 71 -3.41 1.77 -13.25
CA GLY A 71 -4.31 1.18 -14.24
C GLY A 71 -3.83 -0.13 -14.83
N SER A 72 -2.84 -0.78 -14.24
CA SER A 72 -2.40 -2.11 -14.67
C SER A 72 -3.49 -3.14 -14.45
N ASN A 73 -3.47 -4.19 -15.26
CA ASN A 73 -4.48 -5.25 -15.19
C ASN A 73 -4.37 -6.02 -13.86
N VAL A 74 -5.41 -5.90 -13.04
CA VAL A 74 -5.45 -6.54 -11.72
C VAL A 74 -5.41 -8.07 -11.86
N ASP A 75 -6.06 -8.62 -12.88
CA ASP A 75 -6.06 -10.06 -13.11
C ASP A 75 -4.66 -10.61 -13.36
N GLU A 76 -3.82 -9.89 -14.09
CA GLU A 76 -2.42 -10.28 -14.31
C GLU A 76 -1.63 -10.24 -13.01
N ILE A 77 -1.83 -9.21 -12.20
CA ILE A 77 -1.17 -9.08 -10.88
C ILE A 77 -1.56 -10.25 -9.99
N LEU A 78 -2.85 -10.60 -9.96
CA LEU A 78 -3.35 -11.73 -9.17
C LEU A 78 -2.81 -13.07 -9.68
N LYS A 79 -2.73 -13.27 -10.98
CA LYS A 79 -2.13 -14.48 -11.58
C LYS A 79 -0.67 -14.63 -11.21
N GLN A 80 0.10 -13.56 -11.30
CA GLN A 80 1.51 -13.57 -10.93
C GLN A 80 1.67 -13.92 -9.45
N ARG A 81 0.87 -13.33 -8.60
CA ARG A 81 0.89 -13.59 -7.17
C ARG A 81 0.53 -15.05 -6.86
N LYS A 82 -0.47 -15.59 -7.54
CA LYS A 82 -0.85 -17.00 -7.41
C LYS A 82 0.30 -17.92 -7.78
N THR A 83 0.99 -17.63 -8.88
CA THR A 83 2.16 -18.39 -9.33
C THR A 83 3.28 -18.36 -8.30
N GLU A 84 3.56 -17.19 -7.74
CA GLU A 84 4.58 -17.04 -6.69
C GLU A 84 4.24 -17.86 -5.45
N LEU A 85 2.99 -17.83 -5.00
CA LEU A 85 2.53 -18.59 -3.84
C LEU A 85 2.60 -20.10 -4.09
N GLU A 86 2.23 -20.56 -5.28
CA GLU A 86 2.34 -21.97 -5.66
C GLU A 86 3.79 -22.43 -5.68
N SER A 87 4.69 -21.59 -6.20
CA SER A 87 6.12 -21.86 -6.21
C SER A 87 6.69 -21.97 -4.79
N GLU A 88 6.31 -21.09 -3.89
CA GLU A 88 6.70 -21.16 -2.48
C GLU A 88 6.20 -22.45 -1.82
N TYR A 89 4.95 -22.82 -2.08
CA TYR A 89 4.36 -24.05 -1.56
C TYR A 89 5.15 -25.28 -2.02
N GLN A 90 5.49 -25.35 -3.30
CA GLN A 90 6.29 -26.43 -3.87
C GLN A 90 7.68 -26.51 -3.23
N ASN A 91 8.32 -25.39 -3.03
CA ASN A 91 9.65 -25.34 -2.39
C ASN A 91 9.59 -25.85 -0.95
N ILE A 92 8.60 -25.45 -0.18
CA ILE A 92 8.41 -25.90 1.20
C ILE A 92 8.16 -27.40 1.24
N THR A 93 7.26 -27.88 0.39
CA THR A 93 6.92 -29.30 0.29
C THR A 93 8.14 -30.14 -0.08
N ASN A 94 8.90 -29.71 -1.06
CA ASN A 94 10.13 -30.40 -1.48
C ASN A 94 11.16 -30.46 -0.36
N LYS A 95 11.34 -29.37 0.38
CA LYS A 95 12.27 -29.33 1.52
C LYS A 95 11.86 -30.32 2.61
N LEU A 96 10.58 -30.40 2.91
CA LEU A 96 10.07 -31.32 3.92
C LEU A 96 10.31 -32.80 3.53
N PHE A 97 10.11 -33.14 2.26
CA PHE A 97 10.32 -34.51 1.79
C PHE A 97 11.80 -34.88 1.62
N ARG A 98 12.67 -33.90 1.40
CA ARG A 98 14.12 -34.13 1.29
C ARG A 98 14.79 -34.43 2.61
N LEU A 99 14.17 -34.10 3.73
CA LEU A 99 14.70 -34.38 5.06
C LEU A 99 14.61 -35.85 5.44
N ASN A 100 13.94 -36.62 4.63
CA ASN A 100 13.86 -38.07 4.78
C ASN A 100 14.90 -38.76 3.89
#